data_ea6bc72a9a4819663d5080cfd326ce34
#
_entry.id   ea6bc72a9a4819663d5080cfd326ce34
#
_cell.length_a   1.000
_cell.length_b   1.000
_cell.length_c   1.000
_cell.angle_alpha   90.00
_cell.angle_beta   90.00
_cell.angle_gamma   90.00
#
_symmetry.space_group_name_H-M   'P 1'
#
loop_
_entity.id
_entity.type
_entity.pdbx_description
1 polymer ?
#
loop_
_entity_poly.entity_id
_entity_poly.type
_entity_poly.pdbx_seq_one_letter_code
_entity_poly.pdbx_strand_id
1 'polypeptide(L)'
;MISNQKVAFLGAGSMAEAMISGIVEAELIPAEQIIATNKSNEERLQQLRNKYGIRAMKREELDFSSVDFFILAMKPKDIDEALSSIKDKVTKEQVILSVLAGIPTSYMEENLNEDQQVIRVMPNTSSMLRESATALSPGKHTSMDKVILAKKLLACIGEVYVIEEDKMDIFTGIAGSGPAYFYYLMEHIEKTAKEAGLDEETARQIGSQTILGAAKMMMEQEDTPADLRKKVTSPNGTTAAGLAALEKHGGGEAISEAIKGAAQRSEEISANLNKKIVTQ
;
A
#
# COMPACT_ATOMS: atom_id res chain seq x y z
N MET A 1 -8.07 6.52 -22.35
CA MET A 1 -7.90 7.46 -21.21
C MET A 1 -8.36 6.74 -19.96
N ILE A 2 -7.84 7.07 -18.78
CA ILE A 2 -8.23 6.39 -17.51
C ILE A 2 -9.73 6.54 -17.20
N SER A 3 -10.31 7.68 -17.51
CA SER A 3 -11.74 7.97 -17.32
C SER A 3 -12.70 7.05 -18.04
N ASN A 4 -12.21 6.28 -19.04
CA ASN A 4 -13.04 5.32 -19.78
C ASN A 4 -12.88 3.89 -19.25
N GLN A 5 -12.08 3.69 -18.20
CA GLN A 5 -11.84 2.35 -17.65
C GLN A 5 -12.90 1.99 -16.62
N LYS A 6 -13.36 0.74 -16.64
CA LYS A 6 -14.17 0.16 -15.57
C LYS A 6 -13.29 -0.62 -14.62
N VAL A 7 -13.47 -0.36 -13.33
CA VAL A 7 -12.68 -0.97 -12.26
C VAL A 7 -13.59 -1.78 -11.33
N ALA A 8 -13.27 -3.03 -11.11
CA ALA A 8 -14.00 -3.89 -10.18
C ALA A 8 -13.11 -4.32 -9.01
N PHE A 9 -13.51 -4.01 -7.81
CA PHE A 9 -12.87 -4.46 -6.57
C PHE A 9 -13.44 -5.82 -6.17
N LEU A 10 -12.59 -6.82 -6.11
CA LEU A 10 -12.90 -8.13 -5.54
C LEU A 10 -12.49 -8.14 -4.07
N GLY A 11 -13.43 -7.73 -3.23
CA GLY A 11 -13.25 -7.41 -1.83
C GLY A 11 -13.61 -5.97 -1.53
N ALA A 12 -14.21 -5.72 -0.37
CA ALA A 12 -14.74 -4.43 0.08
C ALA A 12 -14.18 -4.03 1.46
N GLY A 13 -12.90 -4.37 1.72
CA GLY A 13 -12.21 -4.04 2.97
C GLY A 13 -11.73 -2.58 3.02
N SER A 14 -10.97 -2.24 4.06
CA SER A 14 -10.45 -0.87 4.28
C SER A 14 -9.56 -0.40 3.14
N MET A 15 -8.71 -1.26 2.57
CA MET A 15 -7.86 -0.89 1.45
C MET A 15 -8.68 -0.61 0.17
N ALA A 16 -9.68 -1.45 -0.12
CA ALA A 16 -10.61 -1.19 -1.23
C ALA A 16 -11.33 0.14 -1.04
N GLU A 17 -11.81 0.43 0.17
CA GLU A 17 -12.47 1.71 0.46
C GLU A 17 -11.54 2.91 0.31
N ALA A 18 -10.29 2.83 0.78
CA ALA A 18 -9.31 3.90 0.61
C ALA A 18 -9.07 4.22 -0.87
N MET A 19 -8.90 3.18 -1.71
CA MET A 19 -8.74 3.35 -3.15
C MET A 19 -10.01 3.92 -3.79
N ILE A 20 -11.18 3.42 -3.47
CA ILE A 20 -12.48 3.91 -3.98
C ILE A 20 -12.64 5.40 -3.63
N SER A 21 -12.41 5.76 -2.37
CA SER A 21 -12.47 7.16 -1.92
C SER A 21 -11.55 8.05 -2.73
N GLY A 22 -10.28 7.63 -2.86
CA GLY A 22 -9.29 8.40 -3.63
C GLY A 22 -9.67 8.57 -5.10
N ILE A 23 -10.17 7.51 -5.76
CA ILE A 23 -10.58 7.55 -7.17
C ILE A 23 -11.79 8.49 -7.36
N VAL A 24 -12.79 8.39 -6.49
CA VAL A 24 -14.01 9.19 -6.55
C VAL A 24 -13.72 10.65 -6.26
N GLU A 25 -12.96 10.95 -5.20
CA GLU A 25 -12.62 12.32 -4.82
C GLU A 25 -11.69 13.02 -5.83
N ALA A 26 -10.84 12.25 -6.52
CA ALA A 26 -10.01 12.77 -7.60
C ALA A 26 -10.76 12.91 -8.95
N GLU A 27 -12.03 12.51 -9.00
CA GLU A 27 -12.85 12.47 -10.23
C GLU A 27 -12.14 11.74 -11.39
N LEU A 28 -11.31 10.74 -11.05
CA LEU A 28 -10.43 10.06 -11.99
C LEU A 28 -11.21 9.14 -12.94
N ILE A 29 -12.21 8.47 -12.37
CA ILE A 29 -13.15 7.57 -13.07
C ILE A 29 -14.56 7.90 -12.56
N PRO A 30 -15.58 7.98 -13.45
CA PRO A 30 -16.96 8.14 -13.02
C PRO A 30 -17.40 7.08 -12.02
N ALA A 31 -18.11 7.46 -10.97
CA ALA A 31 -18.49 6.55 -9.88
C ALA A 31 -19.25 5.32 -10.38
N GLU A 32 -20.08 5.44 -11.42
CA GLU A 32 -20.82 4.35 -12.07
C GLU A 32 -19.94 3.34 -12.81
N GLN A 33 -18.67 3.66 -13.05
CA GLN A 33 -17.65 2.73 -13.62
C GLN A 33 -16.83 2.04 -12.55
N ILE A 34 -17.04 2.37 -11.27
CA ILE A 34 -16.41 1.72 -10.14
C ILE A 34 -17.37 0.71 -9.54
N ILE A 35 -16.92 -0.54 -9.42
CA ILE A 35 -17.74 -1.64 -8.94
C ILE A 35 -17.04 -2.25 -7.71
N ALA A 36 -17.75 -2.36 -6.61
CA ALA A 36 -17.28 -3.11 -5.43
C ALA A 36 -18.05 -4.42 -5.31
N THR A 37 -17.34 -5.52 -5.07
CA THR A 37 -17.97 -6.80 -4.77
C THR A 37 -17.53 -7.36 -3.43
N ASN A 38 -18.42 -8.12 -2.78
CA ASN A 38 -18.12 -8.85 -1.56
C ASN A 38 -18.78 -10.23 -1.62
N LYS A 39 -18.18 -11.21 -0.93
CA LYS A 39 -18.69 -12.59 -0.91
C LYS A 39 -19.98 -12.72 -0.08
N SER A 40 -20.09 -12.03 1.06
CA SER A 40 -21.15 -12.26 2.03
C SER A 40 -21.65 -11.03 2.80
N ASN A 41 -20.95 -9.90 2.73
CA ASN A 41 -21.29 -8.72 3.54
C ASN A 41 -22.04 -7.68 2.68
N GLU A 42 -23.35 -7.84 2.59
CA GLU A 42 -24.25 -6.93 1.84
C GLU A 42 -24.35 -5.55 2.49
N GLU A 43 -24.32 -5.49 3.83
CA GLU A 43 -24.33 -4.22 4.56
C GLU A 43 -23.14 -3.35 4.16
N ARG A 44 -21.96 -3.96 4.06
CA ARG A 44 -20.75 -3.28 3.62
C ARG A 44 -20.87 -2.75 2.19
N LEU A 45 -21.44 -3.52 1.28
CA LEU A 45 -21.71 -3.09 -0.09
C LEU A 45 -22.66 -1.89 -0.13
N GLN A 46 -23.72 -1.92 0.69
CA GLN A 46 -24.65 -0.81 0.79
C GLN A 46 -24.01 0.47 1.35
N GLN A 47 -23.12 0.33 2.36
CA GLN A 47 -22.37 1.47 2.91
C GLN A 47 -21.52 2.14 1.83
N LEU A 48 -20.75 1.37 1.04
CA LEU A 48 -19.92 1.90 -0.02
C LEU A 48 -20.76 2.58 -1.12
N ARG A 49 -21.88 1.97 -1.51
CA ARG A 49 -22.82 2.55 -2.48
C ARG A 49 -23.36 3.89 -2.00
N ASN A 50 -23.83 3.95 -0.77
CA ASN A 50 -24.42 5.18 -0.21
C ASN A 50 -23.37 6.30 -0.04
N LYS A 51 -22.14 5.93 0.34
CA LYS A 51 -21.09 6.90 0.64
C LYS A 51 -20.42 7.47 -0.61
N TYR A 52 -20.20 6.63 -1.63
CA TYR A 52 -19.37 6.99 -2.79
C TYR A 52 -20.13 7.03 -4.12
N GLY A 53 -21.40 6.66 -4.15
CA GLY A 53 -22.21 6.63 -5.38
C GLY A 53 -21.79 5.54 -6.38
N ILE A 54 -20.93 4.59 -5.99
CA ILE A 54 -20.42 3.53 -6.84
C ILE A 54 -21.44 2.40 -7.01
N ARG A 55 -21.20 1.53 -7.98
CA ARG A 55 -21.92 0.26 -8.10
C ARG A 55 -21.39 -0.73 -7.07
N ALA A 56 -22.28 -1.39 -6.34
CA ALA A 56 -21.89 -2.44 -5.40
C ALA A 56 -22.87 -3.60 -5.54
N MET A 57 -22.35 -4.83 -5.68
CA MET A 57 -23.14 -6.02 -6.01
C MET A 57 -22.46 -7.29 -5.53
N LYS A 58 -23.19 -8.41 -5.53
CA LYS A 58 -22.57 -9.73 -5.31
C LYS A 58 -21.66 -10.07 -6.49
N ARG A 59 -20.64 -10.88 -6.24
CA ARG A 59 -19.68 -11.26 -7.30
C ARG A 59 -20.33 -12.00 -8.47
N GLU A 60 -21.37 -12.78 -8.18
CA GLU A 60 -22.13 -13.55 -9.17
C GLU A 60 -22.90 -12.67 -10.17
N GLU A 61 -23.20 -11.44 -9.78
CA GLU A 61 -23.94 -10.46 -10.59
C GLU A 61 -23.00 -9.62 -11.47
N LEU A 62 -21.66 -9.75 -11.28
CA LEU A 62 -20.67 -8.98 -12.01
C LEU A 62 -20.57 -9.44 -13.47
N ASP A 63 -20.79 -8.52 -14.40
CA ASP A 63 -20.42 -8.71 -15.80
C ASP A 63 -18.91 -8.51 -15.99
N PHE A 64 -18.17 -9.62 -15.96
CA PHE A 64 -16.72 -9.64 -16.09
C PHE A 64 -16.24 -9.07 -17.43
N SER A 65 -17.00 -9.26 -18.51
CA SER A 65 -16.61 -8.82 -19.85
C SER A 65 -16.54 -7.29 -19.98
N SER A 66 -17.23 -6.58 -19.11
CA SER A 66 -17.31 -5.12 -19.13
C SER A 66 -16.22 -4.43 -18.30
N VAL A 67 -15.35 -5.16 -17.58
CA VAL A 67 -14.36 -4.63 -16.64
C VAL A 67 -12.97 -4.59 -17.28
N ASP A 68 -12.24 -3.51 -17.10
CA ASP A 68 -10.87 -3.38 -17.61
C ASP A 68 -9.81 -3.75 -16.54
N PHE A 69 -10.06 -3.38 -15.27
CA PHE A 69 -9.18 -3.64 -14.15
C PHE A 69 -9.92 -4.35 -13.01
N PHE A 70 -9.43 -5.52 -12.64
CA PHE A 70 -9.86 -6.22 -11.42
C PHE A 70 -8.86 -5.98 -10.31
N ILE A 71 -9.32 -5.44 -9.19
CA ILE A 71 -8.48 -5.19 -8.02
C ILE A 71 -8.78 -6.23 -6.96
N LEU A 72 -7.81 -7.12 -6.71
CA LEU A 72 -7.88 -8.12 -5.66
C LEU A 72 -7.60 -7.45 -4.32
N ALA A 73 -8.62 -7.27 -3.49
CA ALA A 73 -8.57 -6.57 -2.21
C ALA A 73 -9.26 -7.36 -1.07
N MET A 74 -9.14 -8.69 -1.12
CA MET A 74 -9.55 -9.61 -0.07
C MET A 74 -8.38 -9.93 0.88
N LYS A 75 -8.54 -10.90 1.76
CA LYS A 75 -7.43 -11.39 2.59
C LYS A 75 -6.53 -12.32 1.76
N PRO A 76 -5.19 -12.32 1.97
CA PRO A 76 -4.27 -13.17 1.20
C PRO A 76 -4.62 -14.67 1.22
N LYS A 77 -5.17 -15.18 2.32
CA LYS A 77 -5.61 -16.58 2.43
C LYS A 77 -6.72 -17.00 1.47
N ASP A 78 -7.44 -16.03 0.90
CA ASP A 78 -8.59 -16.27 0.01
C ASP A 78 -8.20 -16.18 -1.48
N ILE A 79 -6.88 -16.07 -1.79
CA ILE A 79 -6.38 -15.83 -3.16
C ILE A 79 -6.69 -17.00 -4.09
N ASP A 80 -6.53 -18.25 -3.66
CA ASP A 80 -6.72 -19.44 -4.47
C ASP A 80 -8.16 -19.53 -4.99
N GLU A 81 -9.12 -19.36 -4.07
CA GLU A 81 -10.54 -19.32 -4.42
C GLU A 81 -10.86 -18.13 -5.34
N ALA A 82 -10.24 -16.98 -5.08
CA ALA A 82 -10.47 -15.78 -5.90
C ALA A 82 -9.98 -16.00 -7.34
N LEU A 83 -8.74 -16.47 -7.53
CA LEU A 83 -8.18 -16.74 -8.86
C LEU A 83 -8.98 -17.80 -9.60
N SER A 84 -9.31 -18.93 -8.97
CA SER A 84 -10.14 -19.99 -9.56
C SER A 84 -11.51 -19.48 -9.99
N SER A 85 -12.12 -18.57 -9.22
CA SER A 85 -13.46 -18.02 -9.53
C SER A 85 -13.50 -17.07 -10.71
N ILE A 86 -12.35 -16.49 -11.10
CA ILE A 86 -12.24 -15.51 -12.17
C ILE A 86 -11.55 -16.05 -13.43
N LYS A 87 -10.75 -17.11 -13.32
CA LYS A 87 -9.89 -17.64 -14.39
C LYS A 87 -10.61 -17.75 -15.73
N ASP A 88 -11.76 -18.43 -15.77
CA ASP A 88 -12.52 -18.67 -17.00
C ASP A 88 -13.39 -17.47 -17.42
N LYS A 89 -13.35 -16.36 -16.68
CA LYS A 89 -14.19 -15.18 -16.90
C LYS A 89 -13.42 -13.96 -17.35
N VAL A 90 -12.10 -13.96 -17.15
CA VAL A 90 -11.22 -12.85 -17.50
C VAL A 90 -10.49 -13.13 -18.80
N THR A 91 -10.12 -12.08 -19.51
CA THR A 91 -9.38 -12.13 -20.77
C THR A 91 -8.01 -11.49 -20.62
N LYS A 92 -7.08 -11.81 -21.51
CA LYS A 92 -5.72 -11.28 -21.50
C LYS A 92 -5.62 -9.76 -21.73
N GLU A 93 -6.66 -9.12 -22.23
CA GLU A 93 -6.74 -7.67 -22.40
C GLU A 93 -7.02 -6.94 -21.06
N GLN A 94 -7.60 -7.67 -20.11
CA GLN A 94 -7.95 -7.17 -18.78
C GLN A 94 -6.75 -7.30 -17.83
N VAL A 95 -6.69 -6.45 -16.82
CA VAL A 95 -5.59 -6.43 -15.84
C VAL A 95 -6.09 -6.92 -14.49
N ILE A 96 -5.35 -7.84 -13.89
CA ILE A 96 -5.53 -8.27 -12.50
C ILE A 96 -4.51 -7.54 -11.64
N LEU A 97 -4.96 -6.59 -10.83
CA LEU A 97 -4.15 -5.82 -9.91
C LEU A 97 -4.35 -6.36 -8.50
N SER A 98 -3.29 -6.80 -7.85
CA SER A 98 -3.35 -7.36 -6.50
C SER A 98 -2.74 -6.41 -5.47
N VAL A 99 -3.51 -6.01 -4.45
CA VAL A 99 -3.02 -5.27 -3.27
C VAL A 99 -2.78 -6.20 -2.08
N LEU A 100 -2.64 -7.50 -2.33
CA LEU A 100 -2.46 -8.53 -1.31
C LEU A 100 -0.98 -8.67 -0.95
N ALA A 101 -0.66 -8.54 0.33
CA ALA A 101 0.71 -8.75 0.79
C ALA A 101 1.17 -10.20 0.53
N GLY A 102 2.40 -10.35 0.04
CA GLY A 102 3.05 -11.65 -0.13
C GLY A 102 2.56 -12.48 -1.33
N ILE A 103 1.74 -11.94 -2.24
CA ILE A 103 1.30 -12.67 -3.45
C ILE A 103 2.16 -12.24 -4.65
N PRO A 104 3.08 -13.09 -5.15
CA PRO A 104 3.91 -12.76 -6.30
C PRO A 104 3.11 -12.71 -7.61
N THR A 105 3.64 -11.98 -8.60
CA THR A 105 3.07 -11.95 -9.95
C THR A 105 3.08 -13.32 -10.59
N SER A 106 4.17 -14.09 -10.43
CA SER A 106 4.29 -15.46 -10.92
C SER A 106 3.17 -16.38 -10.40
N TYR A 107 2.83 -16.24 -9.10
CA TYR A 107 1.73 -17.00 -8.53
C TYR A 107 0.39 -16.71 -9.22
N MET A 108 0.11 -15.45 -9.51
CA MET A 108 -1.12 -15.07 -10.22
C MET A 108 -1.10 -15.56 -11.66
N GLU A 109 0.02 -15.43 -12.36
CA GLU A 109 0.19 -15.88 -13.76
C GLU A 109 -0.01 -17.39 -13.90
N GLU A 110 0.54 -18.20 -12.99
CA GLU A 110 0.40 -19.66 -12.99
C GLU A 110 -1.04 -20.14 -12.72
N ASN A 111 -1.81 -19.35 -11.96
CA ASN A 111 -3.18 -19.69 -11.58
C ASN A 111 -4.26 -19.04 -12.46
N LEU A 112 -3.88 -18.23 -13.44
CA LEU A 112 -4.77 -17.59 -14.40
C LEU A 112 -4.56 -18.17 -15.81
N ASN A 113 -5.15 -17.52 -16.82
CA ASN A 113 -4.97 -17.91 -18.22
C ASN A 113 -3.59 -17.48 -18.74
N GLU A 114 -3.11 -18.16 -19.78
CA GLU A 114 -1.89 -17.79 -20.47
C GLU A 114 -1.96 -16.32 -20.95
N ASP A 115 -0.83 -15.61 -20.87
CA ASP A 115 -0.70 -14.20 -21.21
C ASP A 115 -1.57 -13.22 -20.38
N GLN A 116 -2.11 -13.63 -19.24
CA GLN A 116 -2.88 -12.73 -18.38
C GLN A 116 -1.98 -11.60 -17.83
N GLN A 117 -2.45 -10.38 -17.99
CA GLN A 117 -1.76 -9.22 -17.42
C GLN A 117 -2.04 -9.12 -15.92
N VAL A 118 -0.97 -9.14 -15.13
CA VAL A 118 -1.05 -9.04 -13.67
C VAL A 118 -0.15 -7.93 -13.16
N ILE A 119 -0.56 -7.25 -12.08
CA ILE A 119 0.23 -6.22 -11.43
C ILE A 119 0.16 -6.46 -9.91
N ARG A 120 1.34 -6.58 -9.30
CA ARG A 120 1.46 -6.60 -7.84
C ARG A 120 1.58 -5.17 -7.33
N VAL A 121 0.81 -4.82 -6.31
CA VAL A 121 0.79 -3.49 -5.70
C VAL A 121 0.91 -3.61 -4.20
N MET A 122 1.74 -2.78 -3.60
CA MET A 122 1.90 -2.71 -2.15
C MET A 122 1.66 -1.27 -1.67
N PRO A 123 0.42 -0.92 -1.32
CA PRO A 123 0.09 0.33 -0.64
C PRO A 123 0.31 0.21 0.87
N ASN A 124 0.13 1.31 1.60
CA ASN A 124 0.11 1.29 3.05
C ASN A 124 -1.14 1.99 3.63
N THR A 125 -1.27 2.03 4.95
CA THR A 125 -2.44 2.58 5.65
C THR A 125 -2.66 4.08 5.41
N SER A 126 -1.61 4.82 5.02
CA SER A 126 -1.71 6.25 4.68
C SER A 126 -2.52 6.51 3.41
N SER A 127 -2.87 5.46 2.65
CA SER A 127 -3.83 5.51 1.53
C SER A 127 -5.16 6.16 1.91
N MET A 128 -5.59 6.02 3.17
CA MET A 128 -6.83 6.63 3.65
C MET A 128 -6.77 8.17 3.67
N LEU A 129 -5.56 8.73 3.72
CA LEU A 129 -5.28 10.17 3.68
C LEU A 129 -4.68 10.60 2.33
N ARG A 130 -4.57 9.69 1.36
CA ARG A 130 -3.94 9.90 0.05
C ARG A 130 -2.44 10.26 0.14
N GLU A 131 -1.80 9.75 1.17
CA GLU A 131 -0.36 9.96 1.45
C GLU A 131 0.39 8.60 1.48
N SER A 132 -0.09 7.62 0.71
CA SER A 132 0.59 6.32 0.62
C SER A 132 1.88 6.44 -0.19
N ALA A 133 2.93 5.79 0.27
CA ALA A 133 3.97 5.31 -0.63
C ALA A 133 3.52 3.94 -1.13
N THR A 134 3.31 3.82 -2.45
CA THR A 134 2.75 2.62 -3.08
C THR A 134 3.73 2.05 -4.10
N ALA A 135 4.18 0.80 -3.93
CA ALA A 135 4.93 0.10 -4.95
C ALA A 135 4.02 -0.55 -5.98
N LEU A 136 4.49 -0.61 -7.22
CA LEU A 136 3.87 -1.29 -8.35
C LEU A 136 4.92 -2.13 -9.07
N SER A 137 4.69 -3.44 -9.22
CA SER A 137 5.50 -4.34 -10.04
C SER A 137 4.62 -5.03 -11.08
N PRO A 138 4.88 -4.83 -12.38
CA PRO A 138 4.18 -5.53 -13.44
C PRO A 138 4.64 -6.98 -13.54
N GLY A 139 3.72 -7.88 -13.84
CA GLY A 139 4.02 -9.24 -14.24
C GLY A 139 4.56 -9.31 -15.68
N LYS A 140 5.02 -10.48 -16.06
CA LYS A 140 5.72 -10.78 -17.32
C LYS A 140 4.95 -10.37 -18.57
N HIS A 141 3.63 -10.51 -18.56
CA HIS A 141 2.77 -10.26 -19.72
C HIS A 141 2.10 -8.88 -19.71
N THR A 142 2.39 -8.05 -18.70
CA THR A 142 1.74 -6.75 -18.54
C THR A 142 2.35 -5.71 -19.47
N SER A 143 1.52 -5.14 -20.35
CA SER A 143 1.96 -4.10 -21.29
C SER A 143 2.26 -2.77 -20.57
N MET A 144 3.19 -1.99 -21.12
CA MET A 144 3.56 -0.69 -20.55
C MET A 144 2.37 0.28 -20.47
N ASP A 145 1.46 0.24 -21.43
CA ASP A 145 0.25 1.06 -21.41
C ASP A 145 -0.63 0.76 -20.18
N LYS A 146 -0.74 -0.52 -19.82
CA LYS A 146 -1.48 -0.93 -18.62
C LYS A 146 -0.76 -0.53 -17.32
N VAL A 147 0.57 -0.58 -17.30
CA VAL A 147 1.38 -0.06 -16.18
C VAL A 147 1.13 1.44 -15.97
N ILE A 148 1.13 2.22 -17.06
CA ILE A 148 0.85 3.67 -16.99
C ILE A 148 -0.56 3.95 -16.47
N LEU A 149 -1.55 3.18 -16.93
CA LEU A 149 -2.93 3.32 -16.45
C LEU A 149 -3.06 2.94 -14.97
N ALA A 150 -2.43 1.82 -14.56
CA ALA A 150 -2.42 1.39 -13.17
C ALA A 150 -1.73 2.43 -12.25
N LYS A 151 -0.59 2.99 -12.70
CA LYS A 151 0.10 4.07 -11.99
C LYS A 151 -0.81 5.28 -11.79
N LYS A 152 -1.53 5.71 -12.84
CA LYS A 152 -2.49 6.81 -12.74
C LYS A 152 -3.65 6.50 -11.79
N LEU A 153 -4.15 5.26 -11.82
CA LEU A 153 -5.22 4.82 -10.93
C LEU A 153 -4.76 4.87 -9.46
N LEU A 154 -3.54 4.42 -9.18
CA LEU A 154 -3.00 4.37 -7.83
C LEU A 154 -2.52 5.73 -7.30
N ALA A 155 -2.23 6.69 -8.18
CA ALA A 155 -1.83 8.03 -7.77
C ALA A 155 -2.91 8.79 -6.97
N CYS A 156 -4.16 8.32 -7.01
CA CYS A 156 -5.24 8.86 -6.19
C CYS A 156 -5.10 8.56 -4.68
N ILE A 157 -4.23 7.63 -4.29
CA ILE A 157 -3.97 7.27 -2.89
C ILE A 157 -2.58 7.67 -2.38
N GLY A 158 -1.78 8.37 -3.18
CA GLY A 158 -0.43 8.85 -2.84
C GLY A 158 0.58 8.66 -3.96
N GLU A 159 1.86 8.63 -3.62
CA GLU A 159 2.95 8.48 -4.59
C GLU A 159 3.15 7.02 -5.00
N VAL A 160 3.40 6.79 -6.31
CA VAL A 160 3.53 5.46 -6.90
C VAL A 160 4.92 5.25 -7.49
N TYR A 161 5.59 4.22 -7.00
CA TYR A 161 6.93 3.79 -7.40
C TYR A 161 6.84 2.48 -8.18
N VAL A 162 7.24 2.52 -9.46
CA VAL A 162 7.39 1.29 -10.27
C VAL A 162 8.74 0.70 -9.92
N ILE A 163 8.74 -0.51 -9.38
CA ILE A 163 9.95 -1.21 -8.94
C ILE A 163 9.98 -2.65 -9.47
N GLU A 164 11.16 -3.23 -9.54
CA GLU A 164 11.32 -4.67 -9.81
C GLU A 164 10.72 -5.49 -8.65
N GLU A 165 10.14 -6.64 -8.96
CA GLU A 165 9.41 -7.43 -7.97
C GLU A 165 10.31 -7.97 -6.84
N ASP A 166 11.59 -8.21 -7.12
CA ASP A 166 12.57 -8.63 -6.11
C ASP A 166 12.84 -7.58 -5.02
N LYS A 167 12.40 -6.33 -5.23
CA LYS A 167 12.46 -5.23 -4.27
C LYS A 167 11.17 -5.05 -3.44
N MET A 168 10.11 -5.84 -3.72
CA MET A 168 8.84 -5.70 -3.02
C MET A 168 8.92 -5.98 -1.53
N ASP A 169 9.77 -6.93 -1.12
CA ASP A 169 9.87 -7.29 0.29
C ASP A 169 10.59 -6.22 1.10
N ILE A 170 11.68 -5.65 0.57
CA ILE A 170 12.33 -4.51 1.24
C ILE A 170 11.44 -3.26 1.20
N PHE A 171 10.69 -3.02 0.11
CA PHE A 171 9.70 -1.95 0.06
C PHE A 171 8.62 -2.14 1.14
N THR A 172 8.15 -3.37 1.35
CA THR A 172 7.20 -3.70 2.42
C THR A 172 7.77 -3.36 3.79
N GLY A 173 9.06 -3.67 4.03
CA GLY A 173 9.76 -3.29 5.26
C GLY A 173 9.84 -1.78 5.48
N ILE A 174 10.08 -1.01 4.40
CA ILE A 174 10.22 0.46 4.47
C ILE A 174 8.86 1.16 4.55
N ALA A 175 7.95 0.85 3.64
CA ALA A 175 6.73 1.62 3.43
C ALA A 175 5.46 0.92 3.94
N GLY A 176 5.35 -0.40 3.77
CA GLY A 176 4.21 -1.18 4.25
C GLY A 176 4.15 -1.20 5.78
N SER A 177 5.27 -1.55 6.42
CA SER A 177 5.42 -1.59 7.88
C SER A 177 5.84 -0.25 8.48
N GLY A 178 6.41 0.65 7.66
CA GLY A 178 6.98 1.94 8.07
C GLY A 178 6.10 2.79 8.99
N PRO A 179 4.80 2.97 8.71
CA PRO A 179 3.93 3.74 9.60
C PRO A 179 3.98 3.28 11.06
N ALA A 180 4.08 1.96 11.31
CA ALA A 180 4.17 1.43 12.66
C ALA A 180 5.43 1.88 13.42
N TYR A 181 6.55 2.09 12.72
CA TYR A 181 7.79 2.56 13.34
C TYR A 181 7.65 4.00 13.83
N PHE A 182 6.97 4.86 13.06
CA PHE A 182 6.69 6.23 13.46
C PHE A 182 5.68 6.30 14.60
N TYR A 183 4.68 5.42 14.64
CA TYR A 183 3.76 5.31 15.77
C TYR A 183 4.49 4.86 17.03
N TYR A 184 5.36 3.86 16.93
CA TYR A 184 6.19 3.41 18.04
C TYR A 184 7.12 4.52 18.56
N LEU A 185 7.77 5.27 17.65
CA LEU A 185 8.56 6.44 18.02
C LEU A 185 7.69 7.47 18.77
N MET A 186 6.47 7.72 18.29
CA MET A 186 5.55 8.68 18.88
C MET A 186 5.12 8.28 20.29
N GLU A 187 4.86 7.00 20.55
CA GLU A 187 4.56 6.47 21.89
C GLU A 187 5.68 6.80 22.87
N HIS A 188 6.93 6.67 22.47
CA HIS A 188 8.09 7.01 23.29
C HIS A 188 8.26 8.52 23.51
N ILE A 189 7.95 9.34 22.49
CA ILE A 189 7.94 10.81 22.61
C ILE A 189 6.88 11.24 23.63
N GLU A 190 5.65 10.74 23.51
CA GLU A 190 4.56 11.06 24.43
C GLU A 190 4.90 10.68 25.86
N LYS A 191 5.43 9.47 26.07
CA LYS A 191 5.83 8.99 27.38
C LYS A 191 6.89 9.89 28.03
N THR A 192 7.95 10.21 27.29
CA THR A 192 9.05 11.06 27.80
C THR A 192 8.59 12.49 28.08
N ALA A 193 7.73 13.03 27.23
CA ALA A 193 7.14 14.35 27.41
C ALA A 193 6.28 14.42 28.68
N LYS A 194 5.47 13.38 28.92
CA LYS A 194 4.65 13.25 30.14
C LYS A 194 5.51 13.18 31.42
N GLU A 195 6.60 12.44 31.38
CA GLU A 195 7.57 12.38 32.51
C GLU A 195 8.18 13.75 32.80
N ALA A 196 8.29 14.62 31.79
CA ALA A 196 8.74 16.01 31.89
C ALA A 196 7.61 17.01 32.21
N GLY A 197 6.38 16.58 32.41
CA GLY A 197 5.25 17.41 32.78
C GLY A 197 4.48 18.04 31.62
N LEU A 198 4.75 17.65 30.38
CA LEU A 198 3.93 18.02 29.21
C LEU A 198 2.78 17.04 29.05
N ASP A 199 1.57 17.52 28.75
CA ASP A 199 0.43 16.63 28.53
C ASP A 199 0.56 15.83 27.21
N GLU A 200 -0.06 14.65 27.17
CA GLU A 200 0.08 13.69 26.07
C GLU A 200 -0.47 14.25 24.74
N GLU A 201 -1.56 15.02 24.76
CA GLU A 201 -2.16 15.58 23.55
C GLU A 201 -1.24 16.63 22.92
N THR A 202 -0.71 17.55 23.73
CA THR A 202 0.27 18.55 23.28
C THR A 202 1.55 17.87 22.77
N ALA A 203 2.05 16.84 23.45
CA ALA A 203 3.21 16.08 22.99
C ALA A 203 2.99 15.42 21.63
N ARG A 204 1.81 14.83 21.43
CA ARG A 204 1.40 14.22 20.16
C ARG A 204 1.34 15.24 19.02
N GLN A 205 0.73 16.39 19.26
CA GLN A 205 0.64 17.45 18.27
C GLN A 205 2.02 17.98 17.86
N ILE A 206 2.90 18.26 18.83
CA ILE A 206 4.28 18.70 18.59
C ILE A 206 5.06 17.65 17.80
N GLY A 207 5.04 16.40 18.25
CA GLY A 207 5.77 15.30 17.61
C GLY A 207 5.30 15.04 16.19
N SER A 208 3.98 14.99 15.97
CA SER A 208 3.40 14.79 14.64
C SER A 208 3.77 15.93 13.70
N GLN A 209 3.70 17.18 14.15
CA GLN A 209 4.10 18.33 13.33
C GLN A 209 5.61 18.32 13.02
N THR A 210 6.43 17.86 13.97
CA THR A 210 7.88 17.75 13.78
C THR A 210 8.22 16.68 12.74
N ILE A 211 7.58 15.51 12.80
CA ILE A 211 7.75 14.42 11.82
C ILE A 211 7.31 14.89 10.43
N LEU A 212 6.15 15.54 10.33
CA LEU A 212 5.63 16.10 9.06
C LEU A 212 6.61 17.12 8.46
N GLY A 213 7.14 18.03 9.28
CA GLY A 213 8.11 19.05 8.83
C GLY A 213 9.40 18.41 8.33
N ALA A 214 9.93 17.42 9.04
CA ALA A 214 11.13 16.69 8.63
C ALA A 214 10.92 15.91 7.32
N ALA A 215 9.75 15.27 7.15
CA ALA A 215 9.39 14.57 5.91
C ALA A 215 9.34 15.55 4.73
N LYS A 216 8.66 16.70 4.89
CA LYS A 216 8.59 17.72 3.84
C LYS A 216 9.96 18.27 3.47
N MET A 217 10.83 18.52 4.45
CA MET A 217 12.21 18.95 4.17
C MET A 217 12.96 17.95 3.29
N MET A 218 12.82 16.64 3.55
CA MET A 218 13.45 15.60 2.73
C MET A 218 12.83 15.48 1.32
N MET A 219 11.57 15.82 1.14
CA MET A 219 10.87 15.73 -0.15
C MET A 219 11.10 16.96 -1.03
N GLU A 220 11.25 18.13 -0.43
CA GLU A 220 11.26 19.42 -1.15
C GLU A 220 12.69 19.98 -1.34
N GLN A 221 13.68 19.47 -0.61
CA GLN A 221 15.06 19.92 -0.71
C GLN A 221 15.93 18.90 -1.46
N GLU A 222 16.98 19.36 -2.12
CA GLU A 222 17.97 18.49 -2.78
C GLU A 222 18.99 17.88 -1.81
N ASP A 223 18.96 18.31 -0.56
CA ASP A 223 19.87 17.85 0.49
C ASP A 223 19.64 16.39 0.86
N THR A 224 20.72 15.65 1.11
CA THR A 224 20.60 14.30 1.69
C THR A 224 20.09 14.35 3.14
N PRO A 225 19.48 13.26 3.67
CA PRO A 225 19.13 13.20 5.09
C PRO A 225 20.31 13.51 6.03
N ALA A 226 21.55 13.14 5.65
CA ALA A 226 22.75 13.43 6.39
C ALA A 226 23.07 14.94 6.41
N ASP A 227 22.89 15.63 5.28
CA ASP A 227 23.10 17.08 5.18
C ASP A 227 22.05 17.85 5.99
N LEU A 228 20.78 17.46 5.85
CA LEU A 228 19.70 18.04 6.66
C LEU A 228 19.97 17.88 8.17
N ARG A 229 20.37 16.67 8.59
CA ARG A 229 20.76 16.40 9.99
C ARG A 229 21.91 17.31 10.42
N LYS A 230 22.95 17.47 9.60
CA LYS A 230 24.09 18.34 9.88
C LYS A 230 23.68 19.80 10.04
N LYS A 231 22.78 20.30 9.17
CA LYS A 231 22.29 21.70 9.23
C LYS A 231 21.58 22.03 10.54
N VAL A 232 20.92 21.07 11.18
CA VAL A 232 20.20 21.27 12.45
C VAL A 232 21.04 20.88 13.68
N THR A 233 22.32 20.50 13.49
CA THR A 233 23.20 20.02 14.57
C THR A 233 24.34 21.01 14.78
N SER A 234 24.17 21.93 15.73
CA SER A 234 25.27 22.81 16.17
C SER A 234 26.22 22.11 17.12
N PRO A 235 27.54 22.44 17.10
CA PRO A 235 28.48 21.89 18.05
C PRO A 235 28.06 22.17 19.49
N ASN A 236 28.08 21.13 20.34
CA ASN A 236 27.67 21.19 21.76
C ASN A 236 26.19 21.58 21.97
N GLY A 237 25.37 21.58 20.94
CA GLY A 237 23.94 21.91 21.02
C GLY A 237 23.08 20.72 21.50
N THR A 238 21.80 21.00 21.76
CA THR A 238 20.82 19.99 22.22
C THR A 238 20.65 18.86 21.20
N THR A 239 20.65 19.17 19.91
CA THR A 239 20.56 18.17 18.84
C THR A 239 21.77 17.24 18.85
N ALA A 240 22.99 17.77 19.05
CA ALA A 240 24.19 16.94 19.12
C ALA A 240 24.13 15.97 20.31
N ALA A 241 23.66 16.43 21.47
CA ALA A 241 23.49 15.57 22.66
C ALA A 241 22.42 14.48 22.42
N GLY A 242 21.31 14.82 21.80
CA GLY A 242 20.24 13.86 21.43
C GLY A 242 20.73 12.78 20.46
N LEU A 243 21.46 13.19 19.41
CA LEU A 243 22.03 12.24 18.43
C LEU A 243 23.08 11.32 19.07
N ALA A 244 23.94 11.85 19.96
CA ALA A 244 24.91 11.04 20.70
C ALA A 244 24.22 10.00 21.60
N ALA A 245 23.07 10.34 22.20
CA ALA A 245 22.29 9.40 22.99
C ALA A 245 21.65 8.31 22.09
N LEU A 246 21.10 8.68 20.94
CA LEU A 246 20.55 7.72 19.95
C LEU A 246 21.63 6.73 19.48
N GLU A 247 22.82 7.23 19.13
CA GLU A 247 23.93 6.40 18.70
C GLU A 247 24.38 5.44 19.81
N LYS A 248 24.58 5.96 21.03
CA LYS A 248 24.96 5.17 22.20
C LYS A 248 24.01 4.01 22.51
N HIS A 249 22.72 4.22 22.25
CA HIS A 249 21.68 3.21 22.50
C HIS A 249 21.25 2.43 21.25
N GLY A 250 22.04 2.46 20.16
CA GLY A 250 21.83 1.64 18.97
C GLY A 250 20.61 2.04 18.12
N GLY A 251 20.19 3.32 18.15
CA GLY A 251 19.00 3.77 17.46
C GLY A 251 19.02 3.50 15.94
N GLY A 252 20.17 3.69 15.29
CA GLY A 252 20.33 3.40 13.86
C GLY A 252 20.24 1.91 13.54
N GLU A 253 20.87 1.06 14.35
CA GLU A 253 20.82 -0.39 14.19
C GLU A 253 19.41 -0.93 14.40
N ALA A 254 18.71 -0.44 15.43
CA ALA A 254 17.33 -0.85 15.73
C ALA A 254 16.38 -0.59 14.55
N ILE A 255 16.47 0.56 13.88
CA ILE A 255 15.67 0.86 12.68
C ILE A 255 16.05 -0.06 11.52
N SER A 256 17.35 -0.29 11.29
CA SER A 256 17.81 -1.19 10.22
C SER A 256 17.30 -2.61 10.42
N GLU A 257 17.37 -3.15 11.62
CA GLU A 257 16.91 -4.49 11.95
C GLU A 257 15.37 -4.60 11.88
N ALA A 258 14.63 -3.56 12.27
CA ALA A 258 13.17 -3.55 12.12
C ALA A 258 12.76 -3.66 10.64
N ILE A 259 13.41 -2.90 9.75
CA ILE A 259 13.15 -2.94 8.30
C ILE A 259 13.51 -4.31 7.74
N LYS A 260 14.69 -4.86 8.05
CA LYS A 260 15.13 -6.19 7.61
C LYS A 260 14.19 -7.30 8.08
N GLY A 261 13.81 -7.28 9.36
CA GLY A 261 12.90 -8.26 9.93
C GLY A 261 11.52 -8.26 9.26
N ALA A 262 10.99 -7.08 8.94
CA ALA A 262 9.74 -6.97 8.21
C ALA A 262 9.86 -7.45 6.74
N ALA A 263 10.97 -7.12 6.07
CA ALA A 263 11.27 -7.59 4.72
C ALA A 263 11.40 -9.12 4.67
N GLN A 264 12.16 -9.71 5.59
CA GLN A 264 12.32 -11.16 5.71
C GLN A 264 10.96 -11.84 5.94
N ARG A 265 10.12 -11.27 6.81
CA ARG A 265 8.79 -11.84 7.05
C ARG A 265 7.90 -11.79 5.81
N SER A 266 8.00 -10.72 5.02
CA SER A 266 7.31 -10.61 3.73
C SER A 266 7.77 -11.70 2.74
N GLU A 267 9.07 -11.94 2.64
CA GLU A 267 9.65 -13.01 1.83
C GLU A 267 9.18 -14.40 2.27
N GLU A 268 9.16 -14.67 3.58
CA GLU A 268 8.65 -15.94 4.14
C GLU A 268 7.18 -16.20 3.77
N ILE A 269 6.34 -15.15 3.79
CA ILE A 269 4.93 -15.25 3.41
C ILE A 269 4.82 -15.63 1.94
N SER A 270 5.59 -14.98 1.06
CA SER A 270 5.64 -15.27 -0.37
C SER A 270 6.16 -16.69 -0.66
N ALA A 271 7.22 -17.10 0.01
CA ALA A 271 7.82 -18.45 -0.15
C ALA A 271 6.88 -19.58 0.29
N ASN A 272 6.09 -19.36 1.33
CA ASN A 272 5.13 -20.37 1.81
C ASN A 272 3.96 -20.59 0.83
N LEU A 273 3.60 -19.58 0.04
CA LEU A 273 2.61 -19.73 -1.03
C LEU A 273 3.19 -20.54 -2.20
N ASN A 274 4.42 -20.26 -2.62
CA ASN A 274 5.09 -20.99 -3.68
C ASN A 274 5.30 -22.49 -3.34
N LYS A 275 5.53 -22.84 -2.07
CA LYS A 275 5.64 -24.25 -1.64
C LYS A 275 4.34 -25.03 -1.78
N LYS A 276 3.18 -24.38 -1.65
CA LYS A 276 1.88 -25.04 -1.86
C LYS A 276 1.66 -25.43 -3.32
N ILE A 277 2.26 -24.70 -4.27
CA ILE A 277 2.15 -25.00 -5.71
C ILE A 277 2.93 -26.28 -6.06
N VAL A 278 4.13 -26.48 -5.49
CA VAL A 278 5.01 -27.62 -5.82
C VAL A 278 4.49 -28.94 -5.24
N THR A 279 3.51 -28.90 -4.33
CA THR A 279 2.95 -30.09 -3.65
C THR A 279 1.54 -30.47 -4.14
N GLN A 280 0.99 -29.79 -5.13
CA GLN A 280 -0.22 -30.18 -5.87
C GLN A 280 0.14 -30.66 -7.28
#